data_a325936984f02b01766834988309a326
#
_entry.id   a325936984f02b01766834988309a326
#
_cell.length_a   1.000
_cell.length_b   1.000
_cell.length_c   1.000
_cell.angle_alpha   90.00
_cell.angle_beta   90.00
_cell.angle_gamma   90.00
#
_symmetry.space_group_name_H-M   'P 1'
#
loop_
_entity.id
_entity.type
_entity.pdbx_description
1 polymer ?
#
loop_
_entity_poly.entity_id
_entity_poly.type
_entity_poly.pdbx_seq_one_letter_code
_entity_poly.pdbx_strand_id
1 'polypeptide(L)'
;MIKNNFFKIFVFFFILLLITSCVKNKTYNINYISSYGDLSNVIKEYDGTSDVELPSLYALGYKFLGWYENSDYTGEVITKINKGSSGDKTFYAKWSVVSVSPNDNNNEHGFDGKSMNFVIKVESVKQSDPFNSDYIGLNKTFKQAHQKDIEAKYNIKIQYSEWEKDATWGYERINKIKNDYISGELEKDNIYVMEISSEWIPTLVKSSCLAKLYNYGTKKGYFDEYCYKQDDIISQATSVRKEVYGYKVGVARPDNFMFYNANKVADLNIDDPAELWLKGEWTWSKFDSWVKEAQTKLTDDEFTIDAGYADFLIGAAPAQGNRLVNASRMLPMFSKKSITSVIEKIQYYYANGYWNKNRGLEFVSNDFINGKSLLHNGSFNLLNQSVYYDQFTSLSFELGIVPYPIDDNTTAIPYTAPYTYEDTQGNKVEVTEPLKNRKNETLTTNNGDPIYGLDLSESNFLISYDSVNCYSIVNYAGDRLNGINTGIIFEILSNLTDSFTGNYEYESLTRDEQYYLSLSDIVTNTLDKNVLISVQDTVYYDPIKSWSCFATFGAYDHEDSFSYVIKELVVNNPGDFEVLKDLYNTYLEKNNPLG
;
A
#
# COMPACT_ATOMS: atom_id res chain seq x y z
N MET A 1 -72.80 48.58 -2.07
CA MET A 1 -72.38 47.74 -3.20
C MET A 1 -70.83 47.78 -3.50
N ILE A 2 -70.05 48.56 -2.79
CA ILE A 2 -68.58 48.72 -3.05
C ILE A 2 -67.69 47.80 -2.16
N LYS A 3 -68.19 47.32 -1.02
CA LYS A 3 -67.42 46.45 -0.11
C LYS A 3 -67.25 45.01 -0.58
N ASN A 4 -68.07 44.48 -1.44
CA ASN A 4 -68.03 43.08 -1.88
C ASN A 4 -67.06 42.83 -3.06
N ASN A 5 -66.71 43.86 -3.81
CA ASN A 5 -65.77 43.72 -4.94
C ASN A 5 -64.32 43.76 -4.51
N PHE A 6 -63.98 44.46 -3.42
CA PHE A 6 -62.59 44.51 -2.89
C PHE A 6 -62.18 43.17 -2.27
N PHE A 7 -63.13 42.47 -1.64
CA PHE A 7 -62.83 41.17 -1.05
C PHE A 7 -62.64 40.08 -2.13
N LYS A 8 -63.36 40.15 -3.24
CA LYS A 8 -63.17 39.22 -4.38
C LYS A 8 -61.92 39.48 -5.14
N ILE A 9 -61.46 40.72 -5.27
CA ILE A 9 -60.17 41.07 -5.90
C ILE A 9 -59.03 40.67 -4.98
N PHE A 10 -59.17 40.83 -3.65
CA PHE A 10 -58.10 40.42 -2.70
C PHE A 10 -57.99 38.91 -2.59
N VAL A 11 -59.06 38.14 -2.64
CA VAL A 11 -59.06 36.69 -2.67
C VAL A 11 -58.52 36.17 -3.99
N PHE A 12 -58.76 36.83 -5.12
CA PHE A 12 -58.22 36.45 -6.42
C PHE A 12 -56.72 36.73 -6.50
N PHE A 13 -56.23 37.82 -5.89
CA PHE A 13 -54.79 38.13 -5.81
C PHE A 13 -54.07 37.22 -4.83
N PHE A 14 -54.71 36.77 -3.73
CA PHE A 14 -54.15 35.82 -2.78
C PHE A 14 -54.14 34.39 -3.34
N ILE A 15 -55.10 34.01 -4.17
CA ILE A 15 -55.09 32.73 -4.89
C ILE A 15 -54.01 32.74 -5.99
N LEU A 16 -53.76 33.87 -6.67
CA LEU A 16 -52.70 34.01 -7.66
C LEU A 16 -51.29 33.95 -7.00
N LEU A 17 -51.14 34.43 -5.77
CA LEU A 17 -49.91 34.35 -4.99
C LEU A 17 -49.64 32.96 -4.40
N LEU A 18 -50.69 32.13 -4.22
CA LEU A 18 -50.54 30.75 -3.74
C LEU A 18 -50.22 29.75 -4.86
N ILE A 19 -50.37 30.16 -6.14
CA ILE A 19 -50.01 29.29 -7.28
C ILE A 19 -48.54 29.43 -7.65
N THR A 20 -47.80 30.42 -7.11
CA THR A 20 -46.37 30.58 -7.36
C THR A 20 -45.45 29.87 -6.33
N SER A 21 -46.03 29.11 -5.41
CA SER A 21 -45.27 28.40 -4.40
C SER A 21 -45.24 26.91 -4.71
N CYS A 22 -44.04 26.42 -4.97
CA CYS A 22 -43.67 25.03 -5.15
C CYS A 22 -43.97 24.39 -6.52
N VAL A 23 -43.39 24.92 -7.58
CA VAL A 23 -42.90 24.02 -8.62
C VAL A 23 -41.56 23.47 -8.10
N LYS A 24 -41.62 22.31 -7.49
CA LYS A 24 -40.41 21.53 -7.24
C LYS A 24 -39.82 21.25 -8.63
N ASN A 25 -38.75 21.94 -9.01
CA ASN A 25 -38.08 21.67 -10.28
C ASN A 25 -37.79 20.19 -10.34
N LYS A 26 -38.32 19.52 -11.33
CA LYS A 26 -38.10 18.10 -11.53
C LYS A 26 -36.65 17.97 -12.00
N THR A 27 -35.79 17.33 -11.19
CA THR A 27 -34.44 16.99 -11.59
C THR A 27 -34.41 15.68 -12.36
N TYR A 28 -33.44 15.56 -13.25
CA TYR A 28 -33.19 14.40 -14.09
C TYR A 28 -31.75 13.98 -13.94
N ASN A 29 -31.46 12.68 -13.95
CA ASN A 29 -30.13 12.14 -13.80
C ASN A 29 -29.33 12.23 -15.10
N ILE A 30 -28.03 12.45 -14.97
CA ILE A 30 -27.05 12.30 -16.05
C ILE A 30 -26.19 11.09 -15.71
N ASN A 31 -26.26 10.07 -16.53
CA ASN A 31 -25.45 8.87 -16.43
C ASN A 31 -24.31 8.93 -17.46
N TYR A 32 -23.06 8.93 -16.96
CA TYR A 32 -21.87 8.91 -17.79
C TYR A 32 -21.30 7.50 -17.83
N ILE A 33 -21.05 6.98 -19.03
CA ILE A 33 -20.41 5.69 -19.27
C ILE A 33 -19.10 5.94 -20.01
N SER A 34 -18.00 5.68 -19.32
CA SER A 34 -16.67 5.85 -19.87
C SER A 34 -15.75 4.70 -19.45
N SER A 35 -14.87 4.26 -20.34
CA SER A 35 -13.82 3.28 -20.03
C SER A 35 -12.58 3.94 -19.45
N TYR A 36 -12.47 5.27 -19.50
CA TYR A 36 -11.29 6.02 -19.06
C TYR A 36 -11.70 7.40 -18.56
N GLY A 37 -10.84 8.03 -17.76
CA GLY A 37 -11.01 9.39 -17.25
C GLY A 37 -11.80 9.44 -15.93
N ASP A 38 -11.60 10.53 -15.19
CA ASP A 38 -12.21 10.74 -13.88
C ASP A 38 -13.63 11.33 -14.01
N LEU A 39 -14.61 10.67 -13.39
CA LEU A 39 -16.01 11.07 -13.31
C LEU A 39 -16.44 11.50 -11.89
N SER A 40 -15.51 11.63 -10.95
CA SER A 40 -15.82 11.94 -9.54
C SER A 40 -16.47 13.32 -9.37
N ASN A 41 -16.03 14.30 -10.15
CA ASN A 41 -16.44 15.71 -10.04
C ASN A 41 -17.39 16.18 -11.17
N VAL A 42 -18.11 15.28 -11.83
CA VAL A 42 -19.03 15.65 -12.90
C VAL A 42 -20.43 15.98 -12.38
N ILE A 43 -21.14 16.86 -13.08
CA ILE A 43 -22.54 17.17 -12.77
C ILE A 43 -23.40 15.95 -13.08
N LYS A 44 -24.04 15.35 -12.08
CA LYS A 44 -24.83 14.12 -12.21
C LYS A 44 -26.34 14.35 -12.31
N GLU A 45 -26.81 15.59 -12.15
CA GLU A 45 -28.23 15.94 -12.21
C GLU A 45 -28.41 17.27 -12.93
N TYR A 46 -29.57 17.45 -13.58
CA TYR A 46 -29.99 18.72 -14.18
C TYR A 46 -31.49 18.91 -14.09
N ASP A 47 -31.99 20.15 -14.19
CA ASP A 47 -33.40 20.50 -14.07
C ASP A 47 -34.01 21.12 -15.36
N GLY A 48 -33.19 21.24 -16.41
CA GLY A 48 -33.58 21.82 -17.68
C GLY A 48 -33.76 23.35 -17.69
N THR A 49 -33.42 24.03 -16.59
CA THR A 49 -33.56 25.51 -16.51
C THR A 49 -32.43 26.26 -17.18
N SER A 50 -31.28 25.61 -17.35
CA SER A 50 -30.06 26.14 -17.97
C SER A 50 -29.40 25.09 -18.87
N ASP A 51 -28.47 25.53 -19.72
CA ASP A 51 -27.53 24.64 -20.41
C ASP A 51 -26.61 23.99 -19.38
N VAL A 52 -26.27 22.71 -19.57
CA VAL A 52 -25.28 21.98 -18.77
C VAL A 52 -24.18 21.49 -19.69
N GLU A 53 -22.99 22.05 -19.56
CA GLU A 53 -21.81 21.60 -20.33
C GLU A 53 -21.38 20.20 -19.83
N LEU A 54 -21.12 19.30 -20.78
CA LEU A 54 -20.59 17.98 -20.47
C LEU A 54 -19.08 18.04 -20.24
N PRO A 55 -18.55 17.28 -19.29
CA PRO A 55 -17.13 17.33 -18.96
C PRO A 55 -16.24 16.85 -20.11
N SER A 56 -15.09 17.46 -20.26
CA SER A 56 -14.00 16.89 -21.05
C SER A 56 -13.18 15.99 -20.15
N LEU A 57 -13.00 14.74 -20.55
CA LEU A 57 -12.24 13.76 -19.78
C LEU A 57 -10.79 13.70 -20.26
N TYR A 58 -9.90 13.37 -19.32
CA TYR A 58 -8.50 13.09 -19.58
C TYR A 58 -8.15 11.67 -19.15
N ALA A 59 -7.43 10.94 -19.99
CA ALA A 59 -6.80 9.67 -19.65
C ALA A 59 -5.46 9.57 -20.37
N LEU A 60 -4.44 9.12 -19.64
CA LEU A 60 -3.09 8.97 -20.20
C LEU A 60 -3.10 7.90 -21.31
N GLY A 61 -2.54 8.22 -22.47
CA GLY A 61 -2.49 7.31 -23.62
C GLY A 61 -3.77 7.29 -24.46
N TYR A 62 -4.78 8.10 -24.10
CA TYR A 62 -6.04 8.16 -24.82
C TYR A 62 -6.42 9.59 -25.17
N LYS A 63 -6.96 9.79 -26.35
CA LYS A 63 -7.60 11.04 -26.77
C LYS A 63 -9.10 10.91 -26.58
N PHE A 64 -9.66 11.76 -25.76
CA PHE A 64 -11.11 11.89 -25.63
C PHE A 64 -11.70 12.47 -26.91
N LEU A 65 -12.62 11.77 -27.52
CA LEU A 65 -13.25 12.15 -28.79
C LEU A 65 -14.63 12.77 -28.58
N GLY A 66 -15.17 12.71 -27.37
CA GLY A 66 -16.44 13.34 -27.00
C GLY A 66 -17.48 12.35 -26.48
N TRP A 67 -18.60 12.91 -26.05
CA TRP A 67 -19.76 12.16 -25.56
C TRP A 67 -20.73 11.84 -26.70
N TYR A 68 -21.36 10.65 -26.65
CA TYR A 68 -22.36 10.18 -27.58
C TYR A 68 -23.61 9.69 -26.82
N GLU A 69 -24.81 9.81 -27.42
CA GLU A 69 -26.04 9.26 -26.82
C GLU A 69 -26.19 7.75 -27.08
N ASN A 70 -25.47 7.19 -28.04
CA ASN A 70 -25.52 5.78 -28.40
C ASN A 70 -24.25 5.02 -28.00
N SER A 71 -24.41 3.82 -27.45
CA SER A 71 -23.29 2.96 -27.03
C SER A 71 -22.38 2.48 -28.17
N ASP A 72 -22.86 2.52 -29.40
CA ASP A 72 -22.08 2.24 -30.62
C ASP A 72 -21.36 3.48 -31.19
N TYR A 73 -21.46 4.61 -30.47
CA TYR A 73 -20.86 5.89 -30.84
C TYR A 73 -21.34 6.45 -32.20
N THR A 74 -22.55 6.09 -32.61
CA THR A 74 -23.20 6.69 -33.79
C THR A 74 -23.86 8.03 -33.41
N GLY A 75 -23.96 8.94 -34.37
CA GLY A 75 -24.51 10.28 -34.21
C GLY A 75 -23.45 11.35 -34.05
N GLU A 76 -23.86 12.52 -33.57
CA GLU A 76 -22.98 13.67 -33.35
C GLU A 76 -22.41 13.68 -31.93
N VAL A 77 -21.26 14.32 -31.76
CA VAL A 77 -20.66 14.55 -30.45
C VAL A 77 -21.52 15.53 -29.67
N ILE A 78 -21.90 15.14 -28.48
CA ILE A 78 -22.68 15.97 -27.54
C ILE A 78 -21.72 16.70 -26.62
N THR A 79 -21.78 18.01 -26.59
CA THR A 79 -20.93 18.85 -25.72
C THR A 79 -21.70 19.41 -24.53
N LYS A 80 -23.05 19.50 -24.63
CA LYS A 80 -23.91 20.03 -23.58
C LYS A 80 -25.32 19.47 -23.65
N ILE A 81 -26.02 19.53 -22.53
CA ILE A 81 -27.48 19.38 -22.43
C ILE A 81 -28.10 20.76 -22.57
N ASN A 82 -28.91 20.94 -23.59
CA ASN A 82 -29.52 22.25 -23.84
C ASN A 82 -30.63 22.56 -22.82
N LYS A 83 -30.78 23.84 -22.50
CA LYS A 83 -31.93 24.35 -21.74
C LYS A 83 -33.26 23.90 -22.36
N GLY A 84 -34.18 23.49 -21.50
CA GLY A 84 -35.46 22.92 -21.92
C GLY A 84 -35.47 21.42 -22.14
N SER A 85 -34.32 20.77 -22.01
CA SER A 85 -34.22 19.31 -22.03
C SER A 85 -34.90 18.69 -20.81
N SER A 86 -35.43 17.49 -20.96
CA SER A 86 -36.09 16.72 -19.91
C SER A 86 -35.80 15.22 -20.03
N GLY A 87 -35.98 14.48 -18.93
CA GLY A 87 -35.72 13.04 -18.85
C GLY A 87 -34.25 12.72 -18.51
N ASP A 88 -34.04 11.55 -17.93
CA ASP A 88 -32.69 11.09 -17.63
C ASP A 88 -31.89 10.93 -18.93
N LYS A 89 -30.61 11.26 -18.86
CA LYS A 89 -29.66 11.22 -19.99
C LYS A 89 -28.56 10.21 -19.72
N THR A 90 -28.17 9.47 -20.74
CA THR A 90 -26.99 8.60 -20.70
C THR A 90 -26.04 8.99 -21.84
N PHE A 91 -24.76 9.20 -21.49
CA PHE A 91 -23.72 9.56 -22.43
C PHE A 91 -22.58 8.56 -22.38
N TYR A 92 -22.10 8.16 -23.54
CA TYR A 92 -21.03 7.20 -23.74
C TYR A 92 -19.78 7.95 -24.23
N ALA A 93 -18.69 7.85 -23.49
CA ALA A 93 -17.43 8.44 -23.85
C ALA A 93 -16.75 7.64 -24.96
N LYS A 94 -16.42 8.31 -26.05
CA LYS A 94 -15.59 7.72 -27.11
C LYS A 94 -14.15 8.11 -26.94
N TRP A 95 -13.29 7.13 -27.06
CA TRP A 95 -11.85 7.30 -26.95
C TRP A 95 -11.15 6.76 -28.19
N SER A 96 -10.02 7.35 -28.53
CA SER A 96 -9.05 6.75 -29.44
C SER A 96 -7.74 6.59 -28.70
N VAL A 97 -7.04 5.48 -28.98
CA VAL A 97 -5.65 5.35 -28.57
C VAL A 97 -4.85 6.48 -29.26
N VAL A 98 -4.02 7.18 -28.50
CA VAL A 98 -3.10 8.16 -29.10
C VAL A 98 -2.01 7.36 -29.80
N SER A 99 -2.26 6.99 -31.06
CA SER A 99 -1.19 6.46 -31.91
C SER A 99 -0.31 7.63 -32.32
N VAL A 100 0.84 7.77 -31.70
CA VAL A 100 1.89 8.65 -32.24
C VAL A 100 2.43 7.95 -33.47
N SER A 101 2.35 8.64 -34.59
CA SER A 101 2.96 8.14 -35.83
C SER A 101 4.45 7.90 -35.56
N PRO A 102 5.03 6.75 -35.96
CA PRO A 102 6.47 6.48 -35.78
C PRO A 102 7.40 7.50 -36.48
N ASN A 103 6.83 8.45 -37.19
CA ASN A 103 7.52 9.45 -37.99
C ASN A 103 7.61 10.86 -37.37
N ASP A 104 7.17 11.07 -36.14
CA ASP A 104 7.58 12.29 -35.45
C ASP A 104 9.06 12.13 -35.08
N ASN A 105 9.91 12.59 -36.03
CA ASN A 105 11.35 12.71 -35.89
C ASN A 105 11.72 13.75 -34.81
N ASN A 106 11.20 13.62 -33.62
CA ASN A 106 11.70 14.33 -32.49
C ASN A 106 12.91 13.58 -31.94
N ASN A 107 14.10 14.02 -32.37
CA ASN A 107 15.40 13.66 -31.80
C ASN A 107 15.50 13.96 -30.27
N GLU A 108 14.38 14.28 -29.62
CA GLU A 108 14.27 14.50 -28.17
C GLU A 108 14.44 13.20 -27.35
N HIS A 109 14.48 12.05 -28.01
CA HIS A 109 14.45 10.76 -27.29
C HIS A 109 15.81 10.06 -27.17
N GLY A 110 16.88 10.66 -27.63
CA GLY A 110 18.25 10.18 -27.42
C GLY A 110 18.64 8.86 -28.10
N PHE A 111 17.82 8.35 -29.05
CA PHE A 111 18.04 7.04 -29.67
C PHE A 111 18.50 7.10 -31.13
N ASP A 112 18.85 8.26 -31.67
CA ASP A 112 19.29 8.45 -33.07
C ASP A 112 18.41 7.72 -34.12
N GLY A 113 17.09 7.66 -33.86
CA GLY A 113 16.13 6.97 -34.74
C GLY A 113 16.18 5.43 -34.67
N LYS A 114 16.93 4.84 -33.74
CA LYS A 114 16.94 3.39 -33.48
C LYS A 114 15.92 3.00 -32.44
N SER A 115 15.26 1.86 -32.60
CA SER A 115 14.44 1.26 -31.57
C SER A 115 15.33 0.80 -30.40
N MET A 116 14.87 1.04 -29.15
CA MET A 116 15.55 0.56 -27.96
C MET A 116 14.67 -0.47 -27.22
N ASN A 117 15.31 -1.50 -26.69
CA ASN A 117 14.64 -2.50 -25.88
C ASN A 117 14.78 -2.18 -24.40
N PHE A 118 13.65 -2.18 -23.68
CA PHE A 118 13.59 -2.21 -22.23
C PHE A 118 13.27 -3.62 -21.78
N VAL A 119 14.13 -4.22 -20.99
CA VAL A 119 13.93 -5.55 -20.43
C VAL A 119 13.59 -5.41 -18.95
N ILE A 120 12.37 -5.81 -18.61
CA ILE A 120 11.87 -5.77 -17.24
C ILE A 120 12.11 -7.16 -16.61
N LYS A 121 13.07 -7.23 -15.68
CA LYS A 121 13.35 -8.46 -14.93
C LYS A 121 12.37 -8.53 -13.75
N VAL A 122 11.52 -9.55 -13.74
CA VAL A 122 10.42 -9.73 -12.77
C VAL A 122 10.49 -11.08 -12.09
N GLU A 123 9.77 -11.19 -10.97
CA GLU A 123 9.59 -12.46 -10.26
C GLU A 123 8.72 -13.43 -11.06
N SER A 124 7.65 -12.92 -11.67
CA SER A 124 6.73 -13.72 -12.47
C SER A 124 6.19 -12.94 -13.67
N VAL A 125 6.44 -13.44 -14.86
CA VAL A 125 5.85 -12.87 -16.10
C VAL A 125 4.33 -13.03 -16.12
N LYS A 126 3.77 -14.03 -15.43
CA LYS A 126 2.32 -14.19 -15.31
C LYS A 126 1.67 -13.06 -14.50
N GLN A 127 2.38 -12.49 -13.55
CA GLN A 127 1.89 -11.37 -12.75
C GLN A 127 2.17 -10.01 -13.40
N SER A 128 3.25 -9.90 -14.14
CA SER A 128 3.80 -8.61 -14.58
C SER A 128 3.58 -8.30 -16.05
N ASP A 129 3.65 -9.30 -16.94
CA ASP A 129 3.50 -9.12 -18.39
C ASP A 129 2.03 -9.18 -18.82
N PRO A 130 1.38 -8.05 -19.14
CA PRO A 130 -0.02 -8.05 -19.52
C PRO A 130 -0.29 -8.75 -20.86
N PHE A 131 0.73 -9.05 -21.65
CA PHE A 131 0.62 -9.81 -22.89
C PHE A 131 0.81 -11.32 -22.71
N ASN A 132 1.19 -11.76 -21.51
CA ASN A 132 1.23 -13.19 -21.22
C ASN A 132 -0.18 -13.80 -21.30
N SER A 133 -0.30 -14.99 -21.93
CA SER A 133 -1.59 -15.71 -22.06
C SER A 133 -2.23 -15.99 -20.71
N ASP A 134 -1.41 -16.37 -19.73
CA ASP A 134 -1.79 -16.76 -18.39
C ASP A 134 -1.70 -15.60 -17.39
N TYR A 135 -1.83 -14.36 -17.85
CA TYR A 135 -1.72 -13.19 -16.99
C TYR A 135 -2.77 -13.20 -15.88
N ILE A 136 -2.31 -13.10 -14.66
CA ILE A 136 -3.11 -13.07 -13.42
C ILE A 136 -3.02 -11.71 -12.69
N GLY A 137 -2.26 -10.76 -13.22
CA GLY A 137 -2.16 -9.41 -12.65
C GLY A 137 -3.42 -8.57 -12.89
N LEU A 138 -3.48 -7.41 -12.24
CA LEU A 138 -4.60 -6.49 -12.34
C LEU A 138 -4.57 -5.69 -13.65
N ASN A 139 -5.74 -5.22 -14.08
CA ASN A 139 -5.92 -4.24 -15.17
C ASN A 139 -5.29 -4.62 -16.52
N LYS A 140 -5.39 -5.88 -16.92
CA LYS A 140 -4.76 -6.43 -18.14
C LYS A 140 -4.94 -5.52 -19.37
N THR A 141 -6.18 -5.20 -19.70
CA THR A 141 -6.53 -4.42 -20.91
C THR A 141 -5.93 -3.03 -20.88
N PHE A 142 -5.98 -2.36 -19.73
CA PHE A 142 -5.39 -1.04 -19.56
C PHE A 142 -3.88 -1.07 -19.70
N LYS A 143 -3.21 -1.99 -18.98
CA LYS A 143 -1.74 -2.15 -19.04
C LYS A 143 -1.25 -2.49 -20.46
N GLN A 144 -2.00 -3.32 -21.20
CA GLN A 144 -1.70 -3.62 -22.60
C GLN A 144 -1.79 -2.37 -23.50
N ALA A 145 -2.86 -1.58 -23.32
CA ALA A 145 -3.05 -0.37 -24.10
C ALA A 145 -1.96 0.65 -23.78
N HIS A 146 -1.70 0.90 -22.49
CA HIS A 146 -0.69 1.85 -22.04
C HIS A 146 0.73 1.44 -22.51
N GLN A 147 1.08 0.15 -22.42
CA GLN A 147 2.37 -0.32 -22.92
C GLN A 147 2.52 -0.10 -24.44
N LYS A 148 1.48 -0.38 -25.24
CA LYS A 148 1.50 -0.12 -26.68
C LYS A 148 1.69 1.35 -27.00
N ASP A 149 1.05 2.23 -26.22
CA ASP A 149 1.21 3.68 -26.38
C ASP A 149 2.64 4.13 -26.06
N ILE A 150 3.23 3.65 -24.98
CA ILE A 150 4.62 3.94 -24.62
C ILE A 150 5.56 3.46 -25.72
N GLU A 151 5.39 2.23 -26.19
CA GLU A 151 6.21 1.64 -27.25
C GLU A 151 6.13 2.44 -28.56
N ALA A 152 4.91 2.85 -28.95
CA ALA A 152 4.69 3.63 -30.16
C ALA A 152 5.22 5.07 -30.03
N LYS A 153 4.93 5.73 -28.91
CA LYS A 153 5.31 7.12 -28.64
C LYS A 153 6.82 7.33 -28.65
N TYR A 154 7.56 6.38 -28.10
CA TYR A 154 9.00 6.51 -27.90
C TYR A 154 9.84 5.63 -28.82
N ASN A 155 9.22 4.88 -29.73
CA ASN A 155 9.89 3.90 -30.60
C ASN A 155 10.77 2.92 -29.80
N ILE A 156 10.20 2.34 -28.76
CA ILE A 156 10.85 1.37 -27.87
C ILE A 156 10.13 0.03 -27.90
N LYS A 157 10.77 -0.99 -27.33
CA LYS A 157 10.16 -2.29 -27.04
C LYS A 157 10.31 -2.61 -25.57
N ILE A 158 9.21 -3.06 -24.94
CA ILE A 158 9.18 -3.51 -23.56
C ILE A 158 9.04 -5.04 -23.56
N GLN A 159 9.94 -5.72 -22.89
CA GLN A 159 9.97 -7.17 -22.75
C GLN A 159 10.07 -7.54 -21.29
N TYR A 160 9.32 -8.54 -20.86
CA TYR A 160 9.41 -9.09 -19.52
C TYR A 160 10.23 -10.37 -19.52
N SER A 161 11.04 -10.56 -18.48
CA SER A 161 11.90 -11.73 -18.34
C SER A 161 11.95 -12.15 -16.88
N GLU A 162 11.63 -13.40 -16.61
CA GLU A 162 11.86 -13.97 -15.27
C GLU A 162 13.36 -14.16 -15.01
N TRP A 163 13.69 -14.22 -13.75
CA TRP A 163 15.01 -14.65 -13.32
C TRP A 163 15.15 -16.16 -13.48
N GLU A 164 16.38 -16.64 -13.54
CA GLU A 164 16.68 -18.05 -13.59
C GLU A 164 16.21 -18.75 -12.30
N LYS A 165 15.83 -20.01 -12.39
CA LYS A 165 15.24 -20.76 -11.27
C LYS A 165 16.12 -20.90 -10.03
N ASP A 166 17.44 -20.86 -10.22
CA ASP A 166 18.44 -20.89 -9.16
C ASP A 166 18.71 -19.52 -8.55
N ALA A 167 18.27 -18.44 -9.20
CA ALA A 167 18.31 -17.08 -8.67
C ALA A 167 17.04 -16.80 -7.84
N THR A 168 16.84 -17.54 -6.77
CA THR A 168 15.67 -17.38 -5.88
C THR A 168 15.67 -16.03 -5.19
N TRP A 169 14.51 -15.57 -4.73
CA TRP A 169 14.35 -14.29 -4.04
C TRP A 169 15.26 -14.22 -2.80
N GLY A 170 16.03 -13.16 -2.68
CA GLY A 170 16.99 -12.96 -1.59
C GLY A 170 18.43 -13.03 -2.05
N TYR A 171 19.26 -13.76 -1.32
CA TYR A 171 20.72 -13.81 -1.51
C TYR A 171 21.16 -14.26 -2.91
N GLU A 172 20.57 -15.31 -3.43
CA GLU A 172 20.89 -15.84 -4.76
C GLU A 172 20.57 -14.81 -5.84
N ARG A 173 19.44 -14.10 -5.71
CA ARG A 173 19.04 -13.03 -6.62
C ARG A 173 20.01 -11.85 -6.57
N ILE A 174 20.41 -11.42 -5.37
CA ILE A 174 21.40 -10.34 -5.20
C ILE A 174 22.70 -10.70 -5.87
N ASN A 175 23.20 -11.94 -5.67
CA ASN A 175 24.42 -12.41 -6.30
C ASN A 175 24.29 -12.52 -7.82
N LYS A 176 23.16 -13.02 -8.32
CA LYS A 176 22.90 -13.08 -9.76
C LYS A 176 22.97 -11.68 -10.40
N ILE A 177 22.29 -10.70 -9.83
CA ILE A 177 22.32 -9.30 -10.30
C ILE A 177 23.76 -8.78 -10.34
N LYS A 178 24.54 -8.99 -9.27
CA LYS A 178 25.94 -8.56 -9.20
C LYS A 178 26.80 -9.23 -10.27
N ASN A 179 26.67 -10.55 -10.44
CA ASN A 179 27.44 -11.31 -11.40
C ASN A 179 27.09 -10.93 -12.84
N ASP A 180 25.81 -10.77 -13.17
CA ASP A 180 25.35 -10.35 -14.48
C ASP A 180 25.79 -8.93 -14.82
N TYR A 181 25.80 -8.04 -13.81
CA TYR A 181 26.35 -6.69 -13.97
C TYR A 181 27.86 -6.72 -14.27
N ILE A 182 28.65 -7.46 -13.49
CA ILE A 182 30.10 -7.57 -13.66
C ILE A 182 30.47 -8.24 -14.99
N SER A 183 29.71 -9.24 -15.43
CA SER A 183 29.94 -9.94 -16.71
C SER A 183 29.49 -9.16 -17.95
N GLY A 184 28.77 -8.03 -17.76
CA GLY A 184 28.19 -7.23 -18.85
C GLY A 184 26.92 -7.83 -19.45
N GLU A 185 26.31 -8.84 -18.84
CA GLU A 185 25.03 -9.40 -19.32
C GLU A 185 23.89 -8.36 -19.21
N LEU A 186 23.95 -7.45 -18.23
CA LEU A 186 23.00 -6.36 -18.05
C LEU A 186 23.38 -5.08 -18.82
N GLU A 187 24.44 -5.07 -19.64
CA GLU A 187 24.90 -3.88 -20.39
C GLU A 187 24.65 -3.94 -21.88
N LYS A 188 24.22 -5.05 -22.44
CA LYS A 188 24.03 -5.23 -23.90
C LYS A 188 23.15 -4.11 -24.47
N ASP A 189 22.60 -4.25 -25.63
CA ASP A 189 21.83 -3.22 -26.35
C ASP A 189 20.48 -2.86 -25.69
N ASN A 190 20.25 -3.33 -24.46
CA ASN A 190 19.00 -3.15 -23.72
C ASN A 190 19.15 -2.18 -22.54
N ILE A 191 18.06 -1.59 -22.10
CA ILE A 191 17.93 -0.97 -20.78
C ILE A 191 17.22 -1.94 -19.87
N TYR A 192 17.85 -2.30 -18.74
CA TYR A 192 17.29 -3.22 -17.77
C TYR A 192 16.63 -2.47 -16.62
N VAL A 193 15.37 -2.82 -16.36
CA VAL A 193 14.62 -2.45 -15.17
C VAL A 193 14.40 -3.73 -14.36
N MET A 194 14.66 -3.69 -13.06
CA MET A 194 14.62 -4.88 -12.22
C MET A 194 13.62 -4.67 -11.08
N GLU A 195 12.73 -5.64 -10.88
CA GLU A 195 11.95 -5.77 -9.66
C GLU A 195 12.85 -6.30 -8.55
N ILE A 196 12.99 -5.53 -7.48
CA ILE A 196 13.84 -5.84 -6.33
C ILE A 196 13.16 -5.46 -5.01
N SER A 197 13.62 -6.05 -3.91
CA SER A 197 13.29 -5.52 -2.59
C SER A 197 14.20 -4.32 -2.25
N SER A 198 13.63 -3.28 -1.65
CA SER A 198 14.41 -2.11 -1.21
C SER A 198 15.50 -2.45 -0.20
N GLU A 199 15.35 -3.52 0.56
CA GLU A 199 16.38 -4.01 1.49
C GLU A 199 17.69 -4.44 0.81
N TRP A 200 17.65 -4.77 -0.50
CA TRP A 200 18.85 -5.15 -1.28
C TRP A 200 19.61 -3.95 -1.84
N ILE A 201 18.96 -2.79 -1.94
CA ILE A 201 19.49 -1.58 -2.57
C ILE A 201 20.87 -1.22 -2.05
N PRO A 202 21.12 -1.17 -0.73
CA PRO A 202 22.44 -0.84 -0.25
C PRO A 202 23.55 -1.80 -0.74
N THR A 203 23.28 -3.12 -0.76
CA THR A 203 24.24 -4.13 -1.27
C THR A 203 24.52 -3.95 -2.77
N LEU A 204 23.47 -3.70 -3.55
CA LEU A 204 23.58 -3.50 -4.98
C LEU A 204 24.24 -2.16 -5.34
N VAL A 205 23.99 -1.11 -4.55
CA VAL A 205 24.67 0.19 -4.69
C VAL A 205 26.16 0.09 -4.39
N LYS A 206 26.56 -0.65 -3.35
CA LYS A 206 27.96 -0.91 -3.05
C LYS A 206 28.68 -1.60 -4.21
N SER A 207 27.99 -2.43 -4.95
CA SER A 207 28.48 -3.11 -6.15
C SER A 207 28.28 -2.29 -7.45
N SER A 208 27.82 -1.03 -7.34
CA SER A 208 27.56 -0.10 -8.45
C SER A 208 26.52 -0.60 -9.46
N CYS A 209 25.65 -1.55 -9.08
CA CYS A 209 24.71 -2.18 -9.98
C CYS A 209 23.50 -1.28 -10.35
N LEU A 210 23.16 -0.31 -9.50
CA LEU A 210 21.95 0.48 -9.62
C LEU A 210 22.22 1.92 -10.04
N ALA A 211 21.39 2.45 -10.93
CA ALA A 211 21.41 3.86 -11.31
C ALA A 211 20.80 4.72 -10.20
N LYS A 212 21.44 5.87 -9.95
CA LYS A 212 20.90 6.87 -9.07
C LYS A 212 19.78 7.64 -9.78
N LEU A 213 18.60 7.72 -9.16
CA LEU A 213 17.44 8.40 -9.72
C LEU A 213 17.38 9.87 -9.29
N TYR A 214 17.35 10.14 -7.99
CA TYR A 214 17.33 11.50 -7.43
C TYR A 214 17.74 11.49 -5.96
N ASN A 215 17.99 12.67 -5.42
CA ASN A 215 18.21 12.86 -3.98
C ASN A 215 16.92 13.29 -3.31
N TYR A 216 16.38 12.50 -2.38
CA TYR A 216 15.07 12.78 -1.77
C TYR A 216 15.07 14.03 -0.89
N GLY A 217 16.21 14.44 -0.35
CA GLY A 217 16.30 15.66 0.47
C GLY A 217 16.30 16.96 -0.35
N THR A 218 16.91 16.93 -1.54
CA THR A 218 16.99 18.11 -2.43
C THR A 218 15.97 18.05 -3.57
N LYS A 219 15.37 16.89 -3.82
CA LYS A 219 14.50 16.59 -4.96
C LYS A 219 15.18 16.88 -6.30
N LYS A 220 16.51 16.62 -6.39
CA LYS A 220 17.34 16.84 -7.59
C LYS A 220 18.00 15.56 -8.05
N GLY A 221 18.13 15.39 -9.36
CA GLY A 221 18.81 14.27 -9.99
C GLY A 221 18.24 13.96 -11.37
N TYR A 222 18.58 12.77 -11.89
CA TYR A 222 18.10 12.28 -13.20
C TYR A 222 16.57 12.24 -13.30
N PHE A 223 15.86 11.94 -12.21
CA PHE A 223 14.42 11.71 -12.16
C PHE A 223 13.67 12.78 -11.36
N ASP A 224 14.22 13.99 -11.26
CA ASP A 224 13.74 15.06 -10.36
C ASP A 224 12.33 15.58 -10.73
N GLU A 225 11.94 15.54 -12.01
CA GLU A 225 10.59 15.94 -12.44
C GLU A 225 9.48 15.03 -11.91
N TYR A 226 9.80 13.79 -11.53
CA TYR A 226 8.85 12.77 -11.10
C TYR A 226 9.01 12.34 -9.65
N CYS A 227 9.98 12.89 -8.93
CA CYS A 227 10.27 12.52 -7.55
C CYS A 227 9.08 12.73 -6.59
N TYR A 228 8.19 13.67 -6.90
CA TYR A 228 6.99 13.97 -6.12
C TYR A 228 5.87 12.91 -6.24
N LYS A 229 5.98 12.00 -7.20
CA LYS A 229 5.04 10.88 -7.36
C LYS A 229 5.31 9.71 -6.41
N GLN A 230 6.48 9.70 -5.81
CA GLN A 230 6.88 8.71 -4.82
C GLN A 230 6.80 9.33 -3.42
N ASP A 231 6.13 8.66 -2.51
CA ASP A 231 6.03 9.02 -1.09
C ASP A 231 7.42 9.17 -0.44
N ASP A 232 7.53 10.09 0.51
CA ASP A 232 8.81 10.38 1.19
C ASP A 232 9.31 9.18 2.01
N ILE A 233 8.44 8.37 2.60
CA ILE A 233 8.81 7.16 3.34
C ILE A 233 9.33 6.10 2.36
N ILE A 234 8.65 5.91 1.22
CA ILE A 234 9.13 5.03 0.14
C ILE A 234 10.48 5.52 -0.39
N SER A 235 10.63 6.83 -0.59
CA SER A 235 11.90 7.43 -1.02
C SER A 235 13.03 7.18 -0.02
N GLN A 236 12.75 7.23 1.28
CA GLN A 236 13.72 6.86 2.32
C GLN A 236 14.06 5.37 2.24
N ALA A 237 13.05 4.50 2.11
CA ALA A 237 13.24 3.04 2.06
C ALA A 237 14.05 2.60 0.82
N THR A 238 13.93 3.33 -0.29
CA THR A 238 14.63 3.02 -1.55
C THR A 238 15.92 3.80 -1.76
N SER A 239 16.50 4.37 -0.69
CA SER A 239 17.68 5.24 -0.77
C SER A 239 18.90 4.72 0.00
N VAL A 240 20.07 5.18 -0.44
CA VAL A 240 21.32 5.12 0.30
C VAL A 240 21.89 6.53 0.37
N ARG A 241 22.21 7.05 1.57
CA ARG A 241 22.71 8.42 1.77
C ARG A 241 21.86 9.49 1.11
N LYS A 242 20.54 9.35 1.19
CA LYS A 242 19.53 10.21 0.55
C LYS A 242 19.43 10.10 -0.98
N GLU A 243 20.28 9.35 -1.62
CA GLU A 243 20.19 9.08 -3.05
C GLU A 243 19.23 7.90 -3.28
N VAL A 244 18.19 8.10 -4.06
CA VAL A 244 17.14 7.12 -4.36
C VAL A 244 17.57 6.27 -5.55
N TYR A 245 17.37 4.96 -5.46
CA TYR A 245 17.73 3.97 -6.47
C TYR A 245 16.56 3.07 -6.89
N GLY A 246 15.45 3.08 -6.14
CA GLY A 246 14.24 2.33 -6.46
C GLY A 246 13.02 3.23 -6.56
N TYR A 247 12.07 2.86 -7.41
CA TYR A 247 10.88 3.63 -7.66
C TYR A 247 9.61 2.81 -7.51
N LYS A 248 8.62 3.39 -6.84
CA LYS A 248 7.26 2.85 -6.71
C LYS A 248 6.29 3.99 -6.53
N VAL A 249 5.26 4.05 -7.36
CA VAL A 249 4.15 5.00 -7.18
C VAL A 249 3.31 4.61 -5.97
N GLY A 250 2.83 5.60 -5.23
CA GLY A 250 1.90 5.42 -4.11
C GLY A 250 2.44 5.90 -2.78
N VAL A 251 1.71 5.61 -1.73
CA VAL A 251 2.01 5.98 -0.35
C VAL A 251 2.47 4.76 0.45
N ALA A 252 3.32 5.00 1.44
CA ALA A 252 3.71 3.95 2.39
C ALA A 252 2.49 3.57 3.24
N ARG A 253 2.22 2.27 3.30
CA ARG A 253 1.13 1.72 4.10
C ARG A 253 1.67 1.06 5.35
N PRO A 254 0.93 1.07 6.47
CA PRO A 254 1.30 0.31 7.64
C PRO A 254 1.50 -1.16 7.28
N ASP A 255 2.62 -1.76 7.65
CA ASP A 255 2.97 -3.13 7.19
C ASP A 255 3.17 -4.16 8.32
N ASN A 256 3.58 -3.73 9.51
CA ASN A 256 3.88 -4.66 10.60
C ASN A 256 2.73 -4.74 11.60
N PHE A 257 1.95 -5.82 11.53
CA PHE A 257 0.79 -6.10 12.39
C PHE A 257 0.93 -7.46 13.08
N MET A 258 -0.08 -7.79 13.89
CA MET A 258 -0.40 -9.17 14.23
C MET A 258 -1.68 -9.57 13.50
N PHE A 259 -1.68 -10.75 12.91
CA PHE A 259 -2.86 -11.45 12.44
C PHE A 259 -3.39 -12.37 13.54
N TYR A 260 -4.70 -12.54 13.61
CA TYR A 260 -5.28 -13.47 14.56
C TYR A 260 -6.49 -14.22 14.01
N ASN A 261 -6.74 -15.39 14.60
CA ASN A 261 -7.90 -16.21 14.30
C ASN A 261 -9.12 -15.68 15.07
N ALA A 262 -9.93 -14.84 14.41
CA ALA A 262 -11.06 -14.18 15.03
C ALA A 262 -12.16 -15.15 15.50
N ASN A 263 -12.41 -16.24 14.76
CA ASN A 263 -13.37 -17.26 15.17
C ASN A 263 -12.94 -17.93 16.47
N LYS A 264 -11.66 -18.32 16.57
CA LYS A 264 -11.14 -18.97 17.77
C LYS A 264 -11.15 -18.04 18.99
N VAL A 265 -10.84 -16.76 18.80
CA VAL A 265 -10.97 -15.73 19.85
C VAL A 265 -12.41 -15.68 20.38
N ALA A 266 -13.39 -15.68 19.48
CA ALA A 266 -14.81 -15.69 19.84
C ALA A 266 -15.21 -17.00 20.55
N ASP A 267 -14.78 -18.17 20.03
CA ASP A 267 -15.09 -19.49 20.60
C ASP A 267 -14.51 -19.65 22.02
N LEU A 268 -13.33 -19.10 22.26
CA LEU A 268 -12.70 -19.09 23.59
C LEU A 268 -13.34 -18.08 24.54
N ASN A 269 -14.26 -17.26 24.06
CA ASN A 269 -14.90 -16.19 24.83
C ASN A 269 -13.86 -15.31 25.56
N ILE A 270 -12.92 -14.77 24.79
CA ILE A 270 -11.95 -13.76 25.19
C ILE A 270 -12.17 -12.49 24.39
N ASP A 271 -11.67 -11.37 24.92
CA ASP A 271 -11.84 -10.06 24.26
C ASP A 271 -11.23 -10.05 22.85
N ASP A 272 -11.92 -9.45 21.89
CA ASP A 272 -11.41 -9.28 20.51
C ASP A 272 -10.29 -8.23 20.49
N PRO A 273 -9.08 -8.56 19.99
CA PRO A 273 -7.94 -7.64 19.98
C PRO A 273 -8.19 -6.34 19.20
N ALA A 274 -8.92 -6.41 18.06
CA ALA A 274 -9.24 -5.23 17.26
C ALA A 274 -10.22 -4.30 18.00
N GLU A 275 -11.19 -4.87 18.74
CA GLU A 275 -12.07 -4.06 19.59
C GLU A 275 -11.28 -3.38 20.73
N LEU A 276 -10.38 -4.11 21.39
CA LEU A 276 -9.51 -3.55 22.43
C LEU A 276 -8.63 -2.42 21.88
N TRP A 277 -8.10 -2.60 20.65
CA TRP A 277 -7.33 -1.56 19.99
C TRP A 277 -8.15 -0.28 19.78
N LEU A 278 -9.31 -0.39 19.17
CA LEU A 278 -10.17 0.78 18.86
C LEU A 278 -10.78 1.42 20.11
N LYS A 279 -10.80 0.71 21.24
CA LYS A 279 -11.13 1.26 22.57
C LYS A 279 -9.94 1.96 23.24
N GLY A 280 -8.74 1.91 22.65
CA GLY A 280 -7.53 2.42 23.29
C GLY A 280 -7.02 1.57 24.45
N GLU A 281 -7.46 0.31 24.55
CA GLU A 281 -7.18 -0.59 25.68
C GLU A 281 -6.13 -1.67 25.34
N TRP A 282 -5.69 -1.77 24.08
CA TRP A 282 -4.70 -2.76 23.65
C TRP A 282 -3.28 -2.34 24.05
N THR A 283 -3.06 -2.24 25.37
CA THR A 283 -1.77 -1.92 25.97
C THR A 283 -0.95 -3.18 26.22
N TRP A 284 0.34 -3.00 26.57
CA TRP A 284 1.24 -4.10 26.85
C TRP A 284 0.78 -4.94 28.06
N SER A 285 0.27 -4.31 29.13
CA SER A 285 -0.30 -5.01 30.29
C SER A 285 -1.59 -5.77 29.93
N LYS A 286 -2.43 -5.20 29.05
CA LYS A 286 -3.62 -5.90 28.56
C LYS A 286 -3.22 -7.09 27.70
N PHE A 287 -2.23 -6.94 26.84
CA PHE A 287 -1.69 -8.03 26.04
C PHE A 287 -1.16 -9.18 26.90
N ASP A 288 -0.36 -8.88 27.93
CA ASP A 288 0.14 -9.88 28.88
C ASP A 288 -0.99 -10.68 29.52
N SER A 289 -2.06 -10.00 29.96
CA SER A 289 -3.20 -10.66 30.60
C SER A 289 -4.02 -11.47 29.59
N TRP A 290 -4.19 -10.93 28.37
CA TRP A 290 -4.91 -11.59 27.28
C TRP A 290 -4.20 -12.87 26.81
N VAL A 291 -2.87 -12.83 26.63
CA VAL A 291 -2.06 -14.00 26.26
C VAL A 291 -2.18 -15.11 27.32
N LYS A 292 -2.11 -14.76 28.60
CA LYS A 292 -2.28 -15.72 29.71
C LYS A 292 -3.67 -16.34 29.71
N GLU A 293 -4.71 -15.52 29.61
CA GLU A 293 -6.09 -15.98 29.57
C GLU A 293 -6.32 -16.92 28.38
N ALA A 294 -5.89 -16.51 27.18
CA ALA A 294 -6.00 -17.31 25.97
C ALA A 294 -5.36 -18.70 26.13
N GLN A 295 -4.10 -18.74 26.63
CA GLN A 295 -3.39 -20.00 26.78
C GLN A 295 -4.06 -20.96 27.77
N THR A 296 -4.74 -20.47 28.80
CA THR A 296 -5.48 -21.34 29.74
C THR A 296 -6.69 -22.02 29.11
N LYS A 297 -7.16 -21.52 27.97
CA LYS A 297 -8.34 -22.02 27.27
C LYS A 297 -8.01 -22.84 26.03
N LEU A 298 -6.74 -22.82 25.59
CA LEU A 298 -6.23 -23.63 24.49
C LEU A 298 -5.89 -25.05 24.94
N THR A 299 -5.85 -25.97 23.98
CA THR A 299 -5.40 -27.37 24.20
C THR A 299 -3.87 -27.44 24.24
N ASP A 300 -3.33 -28.59 24.69
CA ASP A 300 -1.88 -28.76 24.89
C ASP A 300 -1.05 -28.66 23.59
N ASP A 301 -1.69 -28.83 22.42
CA ASP A 301 -1.06 -28.75 21.08
C ASP A 301 -1.35 -27.42 20.35
N GLU A 302 -1.94 -26.46 21.05
CA GLU A 302 -2.28 -25.14 20.55
C GLU A 302 -1.49 -24.05 21.28
N PHE A 303 -1.24 -22.94 20.58
CA PHE A 303 -0.41 -21.84 21.10
C PHE A 303 -1.11 -20.51 20.94
N THR A 304 -0.90 -19.63 21.90
CA THR A 304 -1.39 -18.26 21.77
C THR A 304 -0.59 -17.49 20.72
N ILE A 305 0.74 -17.64 20.70
CA ILE A 305 1.64 -16.88 19.80
C ILE A 305 2.40 -17.84 18.90
N ASP A 306 2.37 -17.59 17.61
CA ASP A 306 3.11 -18.29 16.58
C ASP A 306 3.71 -17.31 15.57
N ALA A 307 4.48 -16.36 16.05
CA ALA A 307 5.14 -15.32 15.28
C ALA A 307 6.64 -15.60 15.15
N GLY A 308 7.27 -15.08 14.11
CA GLY A 308 8.73 -15.01 14.03
C GLY A 308 9.28 -14.13 15.16
N TYR A 309 10.31 -14.57 15.86
CA TYR A 309 10.84 -13.82 17.00
C TYR A 309 11.35 -12.43 16.61
N ALA A 310 12.07 -12.34 15.48
CA ALA A 310 12.56 -11.08 14.95
C ALA A 310 11.44 -10.21 14.39
N ASP A 311 10.46 -10.81 13.70
CA ASP A 311 9.29 -10.09 13.15
C ASP A 311 8.46 -9.48 14.28
N PHE A 312 8.28 -10.22 15.38
CA PHE A 312 7.60 -9.70 16.55
C PHE A 312 8.37 -8.51 17.16
N LEU A 313 9.69 -8.59 17.26
CA LEU A 313 10.52 -7.48 17.74
C LEU A 313 10.42 -6.25 16.82
N ILE A 314 10.46 -6.46 15.49
CA ILE A 314 10.36 -5.41 14.48
C ILE A 314 9.03 -4.66 14.57
N GLY A 315 7.93 -5.35 14.90
CA GLY A 315 6.63 -4.70 15.09
C GLY A 315 6.45 -4.12 16.49
N ALA A 316 6.82 -4.87 17.54
CA ALA A 316 6.53 -4.49 18.91
C ALA A 316 7.41 -3.35 19.46
N ALA A 317 8.67 -3.24 19.05
CA ALA A 317 9.53 -2.17 19.53
C ALA A 317 9.09 -0.78 19.04
N PRO A 318 8.72 -0.57 17.76
CA PRO A 318 8.12 0.68 17.30
C PRO A 318 6.79 1.01 17.98
N ALA A 319 5.95 0.02 18.22
CA ALA A 319 4.69 0.21 18.95
C ALA A 319 4.90 0.78 20.36
N GLN A 320 6.11 0.64 20.92
CA GLN A 320 6.55 1.26 22.18
C GLN A 320 7.26 2.62 21.97
N GLY A 321 7.15 3.24 20.80
CA GLY A 321 7.83 4.48 20.47
C GLY A 321 9.33 4.34 20.22
N ASN A 322 9.85 3.14 19.97
CA ASN A 322 11.27 2.90 19.78
C ASN A 322 11.61 2.61 18.33
N ARG A 323 12.64 3.25 17.83
CA ARG A 323 13.22 2.91 16.52
C ARG A 323 14.31 1.87 16.71
N LEU A 324 14.31 0.82 15.89
CA LEU A 324 15.32 -0.24 15.94
C LEU A 324 16.65 0.24 15.38
N VAL A 325 16.59 1.09 14.34
CA VAL A 325 17.78 1.68 13.71
C VAL A 325 17.61 3.20 13.63
N ASN A 326 18.66 3.92 13.93
CA ASN A 326 18.75 5.36 13.63
C ASN A 326 19.02 5.52 12.13
N ALA A 327 17.98 5.84 11.36
CA ALA A 327 18.05 5.91 9.90
C ALA A 327 19.08 6.94 9.36
N SER A 328 19.29 8.06 10.07
CA SER A 328 20.24 9.10 9.65
C SER A 328 21.71 8.69 9.83
N ARG A 329 21.99 7.80 10.77
CA ARG A 329 23.33 7.32 11.11
C ARG A 329 23.55 5.85 10.75
N MET A 330 22.49 5.14 10.35
CA MET A 330 22.48 3.69 10.14
C MET A 330 23.03 2.92 11.35
N LEU A 331 22.75 3.39 12.56
CA LEU A 331 23.19 2.79 13.81
C LEU A 331 22.05 2.05 14.50
N PRO A 332 22.19 0.75 14.81
CA PRO A 332 21.22 0.00 15.57
C PRO A 332 21.12 0.53 17.00
N MET A 333 19.91 0.45 17.55
CA MET A 333 19.56 0.98 18.87
C MET A 333 19.40 -0.14 19.91
N PHE A 334 19.91 -1.35 19.64
CA PHE A 334 19.68 -2.57 20.42
C PHE A 334 20.13 -2.50 21.88
N SER A 335 21.06 -1.62 22.23
CA SER A 335 21.48 -1.41 23.62
C SER A 335 20.45 -0.65 24.48
N LYS A 336 19.38 -0.10 23.86
CA LYS A 336 18.34 0.59 24.65
C LYS A 336 17.51 -0.41 25.44
N LYS A 337 17.33 -0.11 26.73
CA LYS A 337 16.49 -0.91 27.63
C LYS A 337 15.07 -1.13 27.09
N SER A 338 14.51 -0.16 26.38
CA SER A 338 13.19 -0.25 25.76
C SER A 338 13.10 -1.31 24.66
N ILE A 339 14.20 -1.62 23.97
CA ILE A 339 14.27 -2.71 22.97
C ILE A 339 14.56 -4.04 23.67
N THR A 340 15.52 -4.06 24.59
CA THR A 340 15.84 -5.30 25.34
C THR A 340 14.65 -5.77 26.16
N SER A 341 13.81 -4.87 26.69
CA SER A 341 12.59 -5.25 27.42
C SER A 341 11.56 -5.97 26.53
N VAL A 342 11.46 -5.65 25.24
CA VAL A 342 10.62 -6.41 24.30
C VAL A 342 11.19 -7.82 24.10
N ILE A 343 12.50 -7.97 23.96
CA ILE A 343 13.16 -9.29 23.86
C ILE A 343 12.92 -10.10 25.15
N GLU A 344 13.06 -9.49 26.31
CA GLU A 344 12.77 -10.11 27.61
C GLU A 344 11.33 -10.62 27.69
N LYS A 345 10.37 -9.89 27.11
CA LYS A 345 8.99 -10.35 27.03
C LYS A 345 8.80 -11.52 26.07
N ILE A 346 9.44 -11.51 24.91
CA ILE A 346 9.43 -12.66 23.98
C ILE A 346 10.01 -13.90 24.71
N GLN A 347 11.13 -13.75 25.41
CA GLN A 347 11.74 -14.81 26.23
C GLN A 347 10.76 -15.33 27.30
N TYR A 348 10.05 -14.42 27.98
CA TYR A 348 9.03 -14.76 28.97
C TYR A 348 7.89 -15.59 28.38
N TYR A 349 7.34 -15.18 27.22
CA TYR A 349 6.26 -15.92 26.57
C TYR A 349 6.72 -17.29 26.08
N TYR A 350 7.93 -17.37 25.52
CA TYR A 350 8.53 -18.64 25.11
C TYR A 350 8.73 -19.58 26.32
N ALA A 351 9.33 -19.11 27.39
CA ALA A 351 9.62 -19.91 28.59
C ALA A 351 8.34 -20.43 29.27
N ASN A 352 7.24 -19.65 29.22
CA ASN A 352 5.97 -20.03 29.82
C ASN A 352 5.06 -20.88 28.90
N GLY A 353 5.53 -21.22 27.69
CA GLY A 353 4.78 -22.06 26.75
C GLY A 353 3.63 -21.35 26.02
N TYR A 354 3.62 -20.00 26.02
CA TYR A 354 2.63 -19.21 25.28
C TYR A 354 2.99 -19.05 23.81
N TRP A 355 4.26 -19.30 23.49
CA TRP A 355 4.82 -19.23 22.13
C TRP A 355 5.01 -20.63 21.57
N ASN A 356 4.68 -20.83 20.29
CA ASN A 356 4.92 -22.09 19.60
C ASN A 356 6.42 -22.46 19.63
N LYS A 357 6.79 -23.45 20.42
CA LYS A 357 8.17 -23.90 20.58
C LYS A 357 8.74 -24.56 19.33
N ASN A 358 7.87 -25.01 18.43
CA ASN A 358 8.24 -25.63 17.17
C ASN A 358 8.39 -24.57 16.04
N ARG A 359 8.20 -23.28 16.37
CA ARG A 359 8.32 -22.21 15.40
C ARG A 359 9.73 -22.18 14.80
N GLY A 360 9.80 -22.36 13.48
CA GLY A 360 11.02 -22.20 12.70
C GLY A 360 11.31 -20.72 12.36
N LEU A 361 12.08 -20.53 11.30
CA LEU A 361 12.38 -19.20 10.74
C LEU A 361 11.52 -18.85 9.51
N GLU A 362 10.56 -19.70 9.16
CA GLU A 362 9.65 -19.50 8.04
C GLU A 362 8.84 -18.21 8.26
N PHE A 363 8.57 -17.48 7.17
CA PHE A 363 7.80 -16.25 7.23
C PHE A 363 6.32 -16.51 7.61
N VAL A 364 5.74 -17.62 7.11
CA VAL A 364 4.37 -18.05 7.41
C VAL A 364 4.37 -19.37 8.16
N SER A 365 3.61 -19.44 9.25
CA SER A 365 3.43 -20.67 10.02
C SER A 365 2.29 -21.50 9.48
N ASN A 366 2.57 -22.79 9.22
CA ASN A 366 1.52 -23.77 8.90
C ASN A 366 0.58 -24.02 10.08
N ASP A 367 1.03 -23.91 11.33
CA ASP A 367 0.17 -24.06 12.50
C ASP A 367 -0.85 -22.95 12.60
N PHE A 368 -0.47 -21.68 12.26
CA PHE A 368 -1.42 -20.59 12.17
C PHE A 368 -2.42 -20.81 11.02
N ILE A 369 -1.97 -21.14 9.82
CA ILE A 369 -2.84 -21.39 8.66
C ILE A 369 -3.86 -22.50 8.96
N ASN A 370 -3.46 -23.53 9.74
CA ASN A 370 -4.32 -24.63 10.14
C ASN A 370 -5.14 -24.36 11.42
N GLY A 371 -5.11 -23.12 11.96
CA GLY A 371 -5.90 -22.68 13.10
C GLY A 371 -5.45 -23.23 14.46
N LYS A 372 -4.20 -23.72 14.58
CA LYS A 372 -3.63 -24.22 15.83
C LYS A 372 -3.06 -23.13 16.72
N SER A 373 -2.92 -21.90 16.23
CA SER A 373 -2.46 -20.77 17.00
C SER A 373 -3.36 -19.56 16.83
N LEU A 374 -3.36 -18.65 17.82
CA LEU A 374 -4.21 -17.47 17.83
C LEU A 374 -3.57 -16.30 17.09
N LEU A 375 -2.30 -16.01 17.37
CA LEU A 375 -1.59 -14.83 16.87
C LEU A 375 -0.44 -15.24 15.95
N HIS A 376 -0.27 -14.50 14.87
CA HIS A 376 0.83 -14.61 13.91
C HIS A 376 1.34 -13.20 13.55
N ASN A 377 2.61 -13.07 13.17
CA ASN A 377 3.08 -11.82 12.57
C ASN A 377 2.36 -11.54 11.24
N GLY A 378 1.96 -10.29 11.02
CA GLY A 378 1.24 -9.87 9.84
C GLY A 378 2.02 -8.87 9.00
N SER A 379 1.90 -9.01 7.70
CA SER A 379 2.44 -8.09 6.71
C SER A 379 1.50 -8.01 5.52
N PHE A 380 1.40 -6.85 4.88
CA PHE A 380 0.60 -6.73 3.65
C PHE A 380 1.13 -7.57 2.50
N ASN A 381 2.41 -7.91 2.51
CA ASN A 381 2.97 -8.85 1.54
C ASN A 381 2.31 -10.24 1.62
N LEU A 382 1.71 -10.61 2.76
CA LEU A 382 0.94 -11.84 2.91
C LEU A 382 -0.48 -11.73 2.37
N LEU A 383 -1.04 -10.52 2.32
CA LEU A 383 -2.41 -10.23 1.89
C LEU A 383 -2.51 -9.85 0.41
N ASN A 384 -1.40 -9.47 -0.18
CA ASN A 384 -1.30 -9.14 -1.59
C ASN A 384 -0.76 -10.34 -2.37
N GLN A 385 -0.94 -10.35 -3.68
CA GLN A 385 -0.55 -11.29 -4.73
C GLN A 385 0.85 -11.94 -4.58
N SER A 386 1.20 -12.35 -3.36
CA SER A 386 2.42 -13.09 -3.05
C SER A 386 2.20 -14.58 -3.23
N VAL A 387 3.26 -15.35 -3.13
CA VAL A 387 3.19 -16.82 -3.08
C VAL A 387 2.34 -17.35 -1.91
N TYR A 388 1.98 -16.50 -0.98
CA TYR A 388 1.17 -16.83 0.20
C TYR A 388 -0.31 -16.45 0.04
N TYR A 389 -0.68 -15.69 -1.01
CA TYR A 389 -2.05 -15.19 -1.20
C TYR A 389 -3.09 -16.30 -1.14
N ASP A 390 -2.88 -17.40 -1.86
CA ASP A 390 -3.80 -18.53 -1.89
C ASP A 390 -3.99 -19.18 -0.50
N GLN A 391 -2.97 -19.15 0.35
CA GLN A 391 -3.05 -19.67 1.72
C GLN A 391 -3.95 -18.79 2.59
N PHE A 392 -3.83 -17.47 2.46
CA PHE A 392 -4.63 -16.52 3.24
C PHE A 392 -6.06 -16.35 2.72
N THR A 393 -6.32 -16.51 1.42
CA THR A 393 -7.68 -16.52 0.86
C THR A 393 -8.43 -17.83 1.16
N SER A 394 -7.72 -18.91 1.47
CA SER A 394 -8.27 -20.23 1.77
C SER A 394 -8.33 -20.56 3.26
N LEU A 395 -8.11 -19.59 4.15
CA LEU A 395 -8.25 -19.79 5.60
C LEU A 395 -9.64 -20.32 5.96
N SER A 396 -9.70 -21.29 6.87
CA SER A 396 -10.95 -21.84 7.38
C SER A 396 -11.60 -20.98 8.47
N PHE A 397 -11.01 -19.83 8.76
CA PHE A 397 -11.44 -18.88 9.79
C PHE A 397 -11.34 -17.44 9.28
N GLU A 398 -12.07 -16.53 9.92
CA GLU A 398 -11.97 -15.11 9.67
C GLU A 398 -10.65 -14.55 10.21
N LEU A 399 -9.88 -13.88 9.33
CA LEU A 399 -8.63 -13.24 9.69
C LEU A 399 -8.92 -11.92 10.38
N GLY A 400 -8.45 -11.76 11.61
CA GLY A 400 -8.43 -10.49 12.32
C GLY A 400 -7.07 -9.82 12.21
N ILE A 401 -7.05 -8.49 12.25
CA ILE A 401 -5.85 -7.66 12.21
C ILE A 401 -5.81 -6.77 13.44
N VAL A 402 -4.66 -6.72 14.11
CA VAL A 402 -4.43 -5.82 15.23
C VAL A 402 -2.98 -5.34 15.23
N PRO A 403 -2.71 -4.05 15.53
CA PRO A 403 -1.34 -3.58 15.75
C PRO A 403 -0.71 -4.25 16.97
N TYR A 404 0.62 -4.17 17.08
CA TYR A 404 1.30 -4.53 18.33
C TYR A 404 0.84 -3.61 19.46
N PRO A 405 0.81 -4.11 20.74
CA PRO A 405 0.28 -3.35 21.86
C PRO A 405 1.06 -2.06 22.10
N ILE A 406 0.37 -1.00 22.48
CA ILE A 406 0.97 0.28 22.84
C ILE A 406 1.60 0.23 24.23
N ASP A 407 2.51 1.18 24.53
CA ASP A 407 3.10 1.34 25.85
C ASP A 407 2.03 1.70 26.89
N ASP A 408 2.12 1.10 28.09
CA ASP A 408 1.15 1.32 29.18
C ASP A 408 1.10 2.78 29.67
N ASN A 409 2.13 3.59 29.39
CA ASN A 409 2.20 5.00 29.76
C ASN A 409 1.75 5.94 28.61
N THR A 410 1.27 5.38 27.53
CA THR A 410 0.82 6.12 26.35
C THR A 410 -0.70 6.24 26.34
N THR A 411 -1.21 7.30 25.72
CA THR A 411 -2.64 7.56 25.63
C THR A 411 -3.10 7.36 24.17
N ALA A 412 -4.08 6.48 24.00
CA ALA A 412 -4.86 6.35 22.77
C ALA A 412 -6.32 6.65 23.15
N ILE A 413 -6.94 7.61 22.47
CA ILE A 413 -8.24 8.15 22.86
C ILE A 413 -9.28 7.81 21.82
N PRO A 414 -10.33 7.03 22.12
CA PRO A 414 -11.44 6.81 21.20
C PRO A 414 -12.18 8.13 20.89
N TYR A 415 -12.45 8.40 19.62
CA TYR A 415 -13.38 9.44 19.23
C TYR A 415 -14.80 9.01 19.61
N THR A 416 -15.46 9.73 20.49
CA THR A 416 -16.84 9.47 20.95
C THR A 416 -17.88 10.35 20.26
N ALA A 417 -17.49 11.09 19.23
CA ALA A 417 -18.34 11.91 18.38
C ALA A 417 -17.85 11.83 16.93
N PRO A 418 -18.71 12.13 15.95
CA PRO A 418 -18.29 12.27 14.55
C PRO A 418 -17.07 13.18 14.41
N TYR A 419 -16.14 12.79 13.53
CA TYR A 419 -14.90 13.54 13.30
C TYR A 419 -14.53 13.54 11.81
N THR A 420 -13.56 14.36 11.46
CA THR A 420 -13.00 14.44 10.11
C THR A 420 -11.50 14.15 10.16
N TYR A 421 -11.02 13.34 9.23
CA TYR A 421 -9.59 13.13 9.02
C TYR A 421 -9.21 13.44 7.55
N GLU A 422 -7.94 13.56 7.26
CA GLU A 422 -7.43 13.64 5.91
C GLU A 422 -6.93 12.25 5.47
N ASP A 423 -7.37 11.83 4.28
CA ASP A 423 -6.86 10.60 3.67
C ASP A 423 -5.42 10.78 3.17
N THR A 424 -4.80 9.71 2.67
CA THR A 424 -3.41 9.76 2.16
C THR A 424 -3.24 10.65 0.91
N GLN A 425 -4.31 11.17 0.35
CA GLN A 425 -4.33 12.11 -0.78
C GLN A 425 -4.62 13.55 -0.33
N GLY A 426 -4.87 13.78 0.97
CA GLY A 426 -5.22 15.07 1.55
C GLY A 426 -6.71 15.42 1.39
N ASN A 427 -7.56 14.46 1.04
CA ASN A 427 -9.00 14.68 0.99
C ASN A 427 -9.59 14.58 2.40
N LYS A 428 -10.55 15.44 2.71
CA LYS A 428 -11.28 15.37 3.97
C LYS A 428 -12.33 14.28 3.93
N VAL A 429 -12.24 13.35 4.86
CA VAL A 429 -13.19 12.24 5.06
C VAL A 429 -13.94 12.46 6.35
N GLU A 430 -15.27 12.54 6.29
CA GLU A 430 -16.12 12.67 7.46
C GLU A 430 -16.58 11.29 7.94
N VAL A 431 -16.34 10.99 9.22
CA VAL A 431 -16.84 9.79 9.87
C VAL A 431 -18.06 10.17 10.70
N THR A 432 -19.23 9.85 10.20
CA THR A 432 -20.52 10.22 10.81
C THR A 432 -21.21 9.05 11.51
N GLU A 433 -20.84 7.82 11.19
CA GLU A 433 -21.40 6.61 11.79
C GLU A 433 -20.44 5.97 12.78
N PRO A 434 -20.91 5.47 13.92
CA PRO A 434 -20.08 4.79 14.88
C PRO A 434 -19.57 3.45 14.33
N LEU A 435 -18.39 3.07 14.74
CA LEU A 435 -17.77 1.79 14.39
C LEU A 435 -18.62 0.61 14.88
N LYS A 436 -18.51 -0.50 14.17
CA LYS A 436 -19.18 -1.75 14.50
C LYS A 436 -18.16 -2.81 14.91
N ASN A 437 -18.54 -3.64 15.87
CA ASN A 437 -17.80 -4.84 16.21
C ASN A 437 -18.06 -5.97 15.17
N ARG A 438 -17.42 -7.14 15.32
CA ARG A 438 -17.61 -8.28 14.40
C ARG A 438 -19.04 -8.81 14.38
N LYS A 439 -19.86 -8.55 15.40
CA LYS A 439 -21.28 -8.92 15.45
C LYS A 439 -22.20 -7.86 14.85
N ASN A 440 -21.63 -6.82 14.22
CA ASN A 440 -22.37 -5.67 13.67
C ASN A 440 -23.11 -4.83 14.74
N GLU A 441 -22.68 -4.90 15.99
CA GLU A 441 -23.17 -4.07 17.07
C GLU A 441 -22.32 -2.79 17.14
N THR A 442 -22.90 -1.70 17.65
CA THR A 442 -22.13 -0.45 17.83
C THR A 442 -21.01 -0.66 18.85
N LEU A 443 -19.77 -0.37 18.45
CA LEU A 443 -18.63 -0.40 19.34
C LEU A 443 -18.73 0.76 20.34
N THR A 444 -18.57 0.46 21.62
CA THR A 444 -18.71 1.46 22.69
C THR A 444 -17.54 1.44 23.66
N THR A 445 -17.28 2.59 24.28
CA THR A 445 -16.38 2.69 25.43
C THR A 445 -16.96 1.95 26.65
N ASN A 446 -16.18 1.81 27.71
CA ASN A 446 -16.65 1.23 28.96
C ASN A 446 -17.79 2.05 29.64
N ASN A 447 -17.94 3.32 29.27
CA ASN A 447 -19.03 4.17 29.73
C ASN A 447 -20.29 4.06 28.87
N GLY A 448 -20.24 3.29 27.76
CA GLY A 448 -21.36 3.12 26.84
C GLY A 448 -21.40 4.16 25.71
N ASP A 449 -20.44 5.07 25.59
CA ASP A 449 -20.38 6.06 24.52
C ASP A 449 -19.97 5.39 23.21
N PRO A 450 -20.63 5.71 22.05
CA PRO A 450 -20.28 5.12 20.76
C PRO A 450 -18.88 5.58 20.31
N ILE A 451 -18.12 4.69 19.65
CA ILE A 451 -16.79 4.95 19.15
C ILE A 451 -16.85 5.17 17.64
N TYR A 452 -16.22 6.24 17.14
CA TYR A 452 -16.14 6.60 15.73
C TYR A 452 -14.75 6.36 15.13
N GLY A 453 -13.70 6.27 15.94
CA GLY A 453 -12.32 6.06 15.54
C GLY A 453 -11.38 6.11 16.73
N LEU A 454 -10.07 6.10 16.49
CA LEU A 454 -9.05 6.16 17.53
C LEU A 454 -8.06 7.29 17.22
N ASP A 455 -7.84 8.16 18.22
CA ASP A 455 -6.83 9.21 18.19
C ASP A 455 -5.52 8.70 18.83
N LEU A 456 -4.47 8.71 18.04
CA LEU A 456 -3.10 8.35 18.44
C LEU A 456 -2.17 9.56 18.54
N SER A 457 -2.67 10.79 18.39
CA SER A 457 -1.86 12.01 18.34
C SER A 457 -1.05 12.27 19.62
N GLU A 458 -1.58 11.87 20.78
CA GLU A 458 -0.91 11.95 22.08
C GLU A 458 -0.11 10.68 22.41
N SER A 459 -0.02 9.74 21.47
CA SER A 459 0.66 8.48 21.64
C SER A 459 2.07 8.54 21.07
N ASN A 460 2.97 7.71 21.58
CA ASN A 460 4.28 7.46 21.00
C ASN A 460 4.30 6.25 20.05
N PHE A 461 3.11 5.69 19.76
CA PHE A 461 2.96 4.54 18.88
C PHE A 461 3.49 4.85 17.48
N LEU A 462 4.28 3.92 16.95
CA LEU A 462 4.78 3.95 15.58
C LEU A 462 4.60 2.57 14.96
N ILE A 463 4.35 2.54 13.65
CA ILE A 463 4.38 1.30 12.87
C ILE A 463 5.47 1.40 11.81
N SER A 464 6.35 0.40 11.78
CA SER A 464 7.49 0.44 10.88
C SER A 464 7.09 0.09 9.44
N TYR A 465 7.69 0.83 8.52
CA TYR A 465 7.78 0.52 7.10
C TYR A 465 9.24 0.19 6.84
N ASP A 466 9.58 -1.07 6.66
CA ASP A 466 10.96 -1.55 6.71
C ASP A 466 11.49 -2.00 5.34
N SER A 467 10.62 -2.38 4.43
CA SER A 467 10.98 -2.73 3.05
C SER A 467 9.81 -2.57 2.10
N VAL A 468 10.13 -2.50 0.81
CA VAL A 468 9.15 -2.42 -0.27
C VAL A 468 9.69 -3.06 -1.53
N ASN A 469 8.84 -3.78 -2.27
CA ASN A 469 9.15 -4.18 -3.63
C ASN A 469 9.04 -2.95 -4.54
N CYS A 470 10.11 -2.68 -5.26
CA CYS A 470 10.25 -1.52 -6.13
C CYS A 470 10.96 -1.90 -7.43
N TYR A 471 10.95 -1.00 -8.38
CA TYR A 471 11.71 -1.16 -9.62
C TYR A 471 12.94 -0.28 -9.61
N SER A 472 14.08 -0.88 -9.96
CA SER A 472 15.37 -0.20 -10.07
C SER A 472 15.93 -0.35 -11.48
N ILE A 473 16.72 0.63 -11.88
CA ILE A 473 17.37 0.64 -13.20
C ILE A 473 18.83 0.25 -13.01
N VAL A 474 19.35 -0.56 -13.91
CA VAL A 474 20.76 -0.92 -13.92
C VAL A 474 21.61 0.33 -14.17
N ASN A 475 22.71 0.44 -13.45
CA ASN A 475 23.71 1.48 -13.68
C ASN A 475 24.54 1.18 -14.93
N TYR A 476 24.71 2.17 -15.81
CA TYR A 476 25.45 2.03 -17.05
C TYR A 476 26.67 2.95 -17.07
N ALA A 477 27.78 2.43 -17.55
CA ALA A 477 28.97 3.24 -17.78
C ALA A 477 28.73 4.34 -18.82
N GLY A 478 29.34 5.51 -18.63
CA GLY A 478 29.33 6.59 -19.61
C GLY A 478 28.02 7.38 -19.71
N ASP A 479 27.29 7.53 -18.63
CA ASP A 479 26.05 8.33 -18.54
C ASP A 479 24.95 7.93 -19.53
N ARG A 480 24.91 6.66 -19.94
CA ARG A 480 23.94 6.15 -20.92
C ARG A 480 22.49 6.51 -20.58
N LEU A 481 22.14 6.48 -19.29
CA LEU A 481 20.79 6.88 -18.84
C LEU A 481 20.52 8.37 -19.03
N ASN A 482 21.53 9.23 -18.93
CA ASN A 482 21.37 10.66 -19.12
C ASN A 482 20.97 11.05 -20.55
N GLY A 483 21.15 10.15 -21.51
CA GLY A 483 20.66 10.30 -22.88
C GLY A 483 19.22 9.84 -23.10
N ILE A 484 18.55 9.28 -22.07
CA ILE A 484 17.19 8.78 -22.16
C ILE A 484 16.24 9.82 -21.56
N ASN A 485 15.17 10.12 -22.28
CA ASN A 485 14.11 10.99 -21.75
C ASN A 485 13.49 10.37 -20.49
N THR A 486 13.50 11.12 -19.39
CA THR A 486 12.98 10.67 -18.10
C THR A 486 11.49 10.34 -18.12
N GLY A 487 10.73 10.95 -19.06
CA GLY A 487 9.31 10.62 -19.28
C GLY A 487 9.11 9.17 -19.71
N ILE A 488 10.02 8.59 -20.51
CA ILE A 488 9.97 7.17 -20.88
C ILE A 488 10.06 6.28 -19.64
N ILE A 489 11.04 6.56 -18.80
CA ILE A 489 11.24 5.81 -17.54
C ILE A 489 10.02 5.95 -16.64
N PHE A 490 9.51 7.18 -16.49
CA PHE A 490 8.31 7.42 -15.68
C PHE A 490 7.10 6.63 -16.19
N GLU A 491 6.80 6.67 -17.47
CA GLU A 491 5.65 5.97 -18.05
C GLU A 491 5.77 4.44 -17.88
N ILE A 492 6.99 3.89 -18.10
CA ILE A 492 7.27 2.46 -17.86
C ILE A 492 7.05 2.11 -16.39
N LEU A 493 7.68 2.85 -15.47
CA LEU A 493 7.58 2.57 -14.04
C LEU A 493 6.17 2.76 -13.51
N SER A 494 5.43 3.77 -13.99
CA SER A 494 4.02 3.95 -13.64
C SER A 494 3.16 2.77 -14.10
N ASN A 495 3.37 2.27 -15.33
CA ASN A 495 2.65 1.10 -15.82
C ASN A 495 2.92 -0.17 -14.99
N LEU A 496 4.13 -0.30 -14.45
CA LEU A 496 4.52 -1.43 -13.59
C LEU A 496 3.96 -1.32 -12.18
N THR A 497 3.97 -0.12 -11.59
CA THR A 497 3.73 0.07 -10.15
C THR A 497 2.31 0.53 -9.83
N ASP A 498 1.61 1.19 -10.76
CA ASP A 498 0.24 1.65 -10.55
C ASP A 498 -0.76 0.53 -10.87
N SER A 499 -1.27 -0.11 -9.82
CA SER A 499 -2.20 -1.23 -9.97
C SER A 499 -3.65 -0.79 -10.16
N PHE A 500 -3.97 0.49 -9.90
CA PHE A 500 -5.35 0.96 -9.85
C PHE A 500 -5.71 1.93 -10.97
N THR A 501 -4.74 2.63 -11.54
CA THR A 501 -4.99 3.58 -12.63
C THR A 501 -5.61 2.86 -13.83
N GLY A 502 -6.73 3.40 -14.33
CA GLY A 502 -7.44 2.87 -15.49
C GLY A 502 -8.33 1.66 -15.23
N ASN A 503 -8.56 1.29 -13.97
CA ASN A 503 -9.62 0.37 -13.65
C ASN A 503 -10.94 1.14 -13.47
N TYR A 504 -11.82 1.02 -14.45
CA TYR A 504 -13.12 1.68 -14.50
C TYR A 504 -13.98 1.45 -13.25
N GLU A 505 -13.94 0.23 -12.68
CA GLU A 505 -14.72 -0.11 -11.47
C GLU A 505 -14.29 0.68 -10.24
N TYR A 506 -13.05 1.19 -10.23
CA TYR A 506 -12.44 1.87 -9.09
C TYR A 506 -12.23 3.38 -9.31
N GLU A 507 -12.54 3.93 -10.49
CA GLU A 507 -12.29 5.36 -10.80
C GLU A 507 -13.08 6.33 -9.90
N SER A 508 -14.23 5.91 -9.36
CA SER A 508 -15.01 6.70 -8.43
C SER A 508 -14.53 6.65 -6.99
N LEU A 509 -13.56 5.78 -6.69
CA LEU A 509 -13.05 5.57 -5.34
C LEU A 509 -11.76 6.35 -5.13
N THR A 510 -11.53 6.80 -3.89
CA THR A 510 -10.23 7.35 -3.48
C THR A 510 -9.16 6.25 -3.53
N ARG A 511 -7.89 6.64 -3.53
CA ARG A 511 -6.77 5.67 -3.48
C ARG A 511 -6.82 4.80 -2.21
N ASP A 512 -7.29 5.34 -1.11
CA ASP A 512 -7.44 4.59 0.12
C ASP A 512 -8.58 3.57 0.03
N GLU A 513 -9.72 3.98 -0.53
CA GLU A 513 -10.83 3.05 -0.78
C GLU A 513 -10.43 1.92 -1.72
N GLN A 514 -9.74 2.23 -2.82
CA GLN A 514 -9.21 1.24 -3.76
C GLN A 514 -8.26 0.25 -3.06
N TYR A 515 -7.37 0.77 -2.21
CA TYR A 515 -6.46 -0.06 -1.44
C TYR A 515 -7.20 -1.01 -0.50
N TYR A 516 -8.14 -0.51 0.32
CA TYR A 516 -8.91 -1.37 1.22
C TYR A 516 -9.83 -2.34 0.48
N LEU A 517 -10.32 -1.95 -0.70
CA LEU A 517 -11.09 -2.85 -1.55
C LEU A 517 -10.23 -4.00 -2.09
N SER A 518 -8.97 -3.73 -2.46
CA SER A 518 -8.05 -4.77 -2.93
C SER A 518 -7.73 -5.83 -1.88
N LEU A 519 -7.92 -5.52 -0.60
CA LEU A 519 -7.74 -6.46 0.50
C LEU A 519 -9.03 -7.23 0.85
N SER A 520 -10.18 -6.90 0.24
CA SER A 520 -11.50 -7.37 0.68
C SER A 520 -11.72 -8.88 0.56
N ASP A 521 -10.93 -9.58 -0.24
CA ASP A 521 -10.99 -11.05 -0.33
C ASP A 521 -10.45 -11.74 0.93
N ILE A 522 -9.58 -11.06 1.69
CA ILE A 522 -8.96 -11.60 2.91
C ILE A 522 -9.43 -10.81 4.13
N VAL A 523 -9.44 -9.48 4.05
CA VAL A 523 -9.88 -8.58 5.13
C VAL A 523 -11.36 -8.29 4.93
N THR A 524 -12.20 -9.23 5.33
CA THR A 524 -13.65 -9.20 5.06
C THR A 524 -14.42 -8.32 6.03
N ASN A 525 -13.90 -8.09 7.24
CA ASN A 525 -14.59 -7.34 8.29
C ASN A 525 -14.21 -5.86 8.28
N THR A 526 -15.21 -4.99 8.40
CA THR A 526 -14.99 -3.53 8.49
C THR A 526 -14.25 -3.11 9.75
N LEU A 527 -14.32 -3.88 10.83
CA LEU A 527 -13.56 -3.63 12.05
C LEU A 527 -12.05 -3.60 11.77
N ASP A 528 -11.53 -4.59 11.02
CA ASP A 528 -10.11 -4.68 10.67
C ASP A 528 -9.68 -3.53 9.72
N LYS A 529 -10.55 -3.11 8.81
CA LYS A 529 -10.31 -1.91 7.99
C LYS A 529 -10.16 -0.65 8.84
N ASN A 530 -11.01 -0.49 9.86
CA ASN A 530 -10.92 0.66 10.77
C ASN A 530 -9.65 0.63 11.63
N VAL A 531 -9.17 -0.55 11.99
CA VAL A 531 -7.85 -0.70 12.62
C VAL A 531 -6.75 -0.18 11.70
N LEU A 532 -6.75 -0.56 10.43
CA LEU A 532 -5.76 -0.11 9.45
C LEU A 532 -5.80 1.41 9.21
N ILE A 533 -7.01 1.99 9.14
CA ILE A 533 -7.19 3.44 9.01
C ILE A 533 -6.61 4.17 10.24
N SER A 534 -6.83 3.65 11.45
CA SER A 534 -6.39 4.30 12.69
C SER A 534 -4.87 4.45 12.84
N VAL A 535 -4.08 3.69 12.10
CA VAL A 535 -2.61 3.68 12.20
C VAL A 535 -1.90 4.31 10.99
N GLN A 536 -2.63 4.79 9.99
CA GLN A 536 -2.02 5.27 8.74
C GLN A 536 -1.03 6.42 8.96
N ASP A 537 -1.33 7.34 9.87
CA ASP A 537 -0.49 8.50 10.17
C ASP A 537 0.72 8.20 11.08
N THR A 538 0.81 6.95 11.58
CA THR A 538 1.89 6.55 12.48
C THR A 538 3.03 5.81 11.76
N VAL A 539 2.97 5.71 10.43
CA VAL A 539 3.96 5.02 9.60
C VAL A 539 5.28 5.77 9.58
N TYR A 540 6.38 5.06 9.76
CA TYR A 540 7.70 5.62 9.59
C TYR A 540 8.65 4.60 8.95
N TYR A 541 9.72 5.06 8.28
CA TYR A 541 10.75 4.18 7.76
C TYR A 541 11.72 3.73 8.86
N ASP A 542 11.87 2.41 9.03
CA ASP A 542 12.94 1.79 9.83
C ASP A 542 13.83 0.93 8.93
N PRO A 543 15.12 1.24 8.81
CA PRO A 543 16.03 0.49 7.94
C PRO A 543 16.46 -0.88 8.49
N ILE A 544 15.74 -1.46 9.45
CA ILE A 544 16.16 -2.72 10.12
C ILE A 544 16.34 -3.87 9.14
N LYS A 545 15.48 -4.04 8.15
CA LYS A 545 15.63 -5.11 7.15
C LYS A 545 16.77 -4.82 6.19
N SER A 546 16.91 -3.59 5.72
CA SER A 546 18.08 -3.19 4.91
C SER A 546 19.38 -3.37 5.68
N TRP A 547 19.39 -3.02 6.95
CA TRP A 547 20.51 -3.20 7.83
C TRP A 547 20.81 -4.69 8.07
N SER A 548 19.81 -5.50 8.39
CA SER A 548 19.98 -6.94 8.63
C SER A 548 20.38 -7.71 7.37
N CYS A 549 19.85 -7.34 6.21
CA CYS A 549 20.24 -7.89 4.92
C CYS A 549 21.74 -7.69 4.64
N PHE A 550 22.29 -6.56 5.03
CA PHE A 550 23.73 -6.33 4.95
C PHE A 550 24.55 -7.22 5.87
N ALA A 551 24.11 -7.35 7.11
CA ALA A 551 24.83 -8.13 8.09
C ALA A 551 24.89 -9.61 7.69
N THR A 552 23.86 -10.08 6.99
CA THR A 552 23.58 -11.51 6.87
C THR A 552 23.39 -12.01 5.44
N PHE A 553 23.52 -11.12 4.47
CA PHE A 553 23.25 -11.46 3.07
C PHE A 553 21.82 -11.98 2.79
N GLY A 554 20.86 -11.68 3.66
CA GLY A 554 19.44 -11.91 3.42
C GLY A 554 18.94 -13.35 3.60
N ALA A 555 19.76 -14.28 4.06
CA ALA A 555 19.30 -15.64 4.35
C ALA A 555 18.74 -15.72 5.77
N TYR A 556 17.45 -15.97 5.91
CA TYR A 556 16.75 -16.05 7.20
C TYR A 556 17.28 -17.14 8.13
N ASP A 557 17.83 -18.21 7.58
CA ASP A 557 18.37 -19.39 8.27
C ASP A 557 19.88 -19.37 8.48
N HIS A 558 20.55 -18.34 8.00
CA HIS A 558 22.00 -18.21 8.18
C HIS A 558 22.33 -17.85 9.64
N GLU A 559 23.38 -18.47 10.20
CA GLU A 559 23.80 -18.27 11.60
C GLU A 559 24.07 -16.81 11.98
N ASP A 560 24.43 -15.97 11.02
CA ASP A 560 24.65 -14.53 11.21
C ASP A 560 23.36 -13.71 10.99
N SER A 561 22.20 -14.32 10.63
CA SER A 561 21.00 -13.56 10.33
C SER A 561 20.41 -12.92 11.57
N PHE A 562 19.82 -11.73 11.39
CA PHE A 562 19.10 -11.07 12.49
C PHE A 562 18.01 -11.99 13.07
N SER A 563 17.28 -12.69 12.22
CA SER A 563 16.25 -13.64 12.64
C SER A 563 16.83 -14.82 13.42
N TYR A 564 17.95 -15.36 12.98
CA TYR A 564 18.64 -16.44 13.69
C TYR A 564 19.18 -15.95 15.03
N VAL A 565 19.86 -14.81 15.06
CA VAL A 565 20.44 -14.25 16.31
C VAL A 565 19.35 -13.95 17.34
N ILE A 566 18.21 -13.39 16.94
CA ILE A 566 17.09 -13.14 17.86
C ILE A 566 16.50 -14.47 18.36
N LYS A 567 16.36 -15.48 17.48
CA LYS A 567 15.92 -16.82 17.90
C LYS A 567 16.88 -17.43 18.93
N GLU A 568 18.20 -17.40 18.66
CA GLU A 568 19.22 -17.91 19.61
C GLU A 568 19.14 -17.20 20.97
N LEU A 569 18.98 -15.88 20.95
CA LEU A 569 18.83 -15.07 22.16
C LEU A 569 17.57 -15.41 22.94
N VAL A 570 16.48 -15.75 22.26
CA VAL A 570 15.22 -16.14 22.91
C VAL A 570 15.26 -17.57 23.44
N VAL A 571 15.77 -18.51 22.64
CA VAL A 571 15.62 -19.95 22.87
C VAL A 571 16.79 -20.51 23.70
N ASN A 572 18.03 -20.20 23.30
CA ASN A 572 19.24 -20.87 23.78
C ASN A 572 20.06 -20.02 24.76
N ASN A 573 20.08 -18.71 24.58
CA ASN A 573 20.96 -17.80 25.33
C ASN A 573 20.18 -16.63 25.98
N PRO A 574 19.14 -16.86 26.79
CA PRO A 574 18.35 -15.77 27.36
C PRO A 574 19.22 -14.87 28.24
N GLY A 575 19.18 -13.55 27.98
CA GLY A 575 19.93 -12.53 28.72
C GLY A 575 21.34 -12.22 28.18
N ASP A 576 21.82 -12.94 27.17
CA ASP A 576 23.11 -12.64 26.52
C ASP A 576 22.95 -11.61 25.39
N PHE A 577 22.71 -10.36 25.77
CA PHE A 577 22.54 -9.26 24.80
C PHE A 577 23.85 -8.82 24.10
N GLU A 578 25.02 -9.36 24.48
CA GLU A 578 26.29 -9.08 23.78
C GLU A 578 26.26 -9.60 22.34
N VAL A 579 25.49 -10.67 22.05
CA VAL A 579 25.34 -11.19 20.70
C VAL A 579 24.76 -10.15 19.71
N LEU A 580 23.91 -9.24 20.15
CA LEU A 580 23.38 -8.13 19.35
C LEU A 580 24.46 -7.09 19.04
N LYS A 581 25.40 -6.91 19.95
CA LYS A 581 26.55 -6.01 19.76
C LYS A 581 27.56 -6.63 18.81
N ASP A 582 27.76 -7.94 18.87
CA ASP A 582 28.64 -8.65 17.96
C ASP A 582 28.07 -8.64 16.53
N LEU A 583 26.76 -8.84 16.39
CA LEU A 583 26.07 -8.69 15.11
C LEU A 583 26.27 -7.27 14.54
N TYR A 584 26.18 -6.25 15.38
CA TYR A 584 26.43 -4.86 15.00
C TYR A 584 27.88 -4.61 14.57
N ASN A 585 28.85 -5.12 15.33
CA ASN A 585 30.27 -4.98 15.00
C ASN A 585 30.60 -5.66 13.67
N THR A 586 30.08 -6.86 13.46
CA THR A 586 30.20 -7.59 12.19
C THR A 586 29.63 -6.81 11.01
N TYR A 587 28.50 -6.15 11.21
CA TYR A 587 27.90 -5.25 10.21
C TYR A 587 28.83 -4.07 9.89
N LEU A 588 29.38 -3.39 10.91
CA LEU A 588 30.30 -2.26 10.71
C LEU A 588 31.56 -2.68 9.96
N GLU A 589 32.13 -3.82 10.29
CA GLU A 589 33.38 -4.32 9.68
C GLU A 589 33.17 -4.74 8.21
N LYS A 590 32.05 -5.44 7.94
CA LYS A 590 31.82 -6.01 6.60
C LYS A 590 31.19 -5.02 5.62
N ASN A 591 30.37 -4.10 6.11
CA ASN A 591 29.39 -3.43 5.26
C ASN A 591 29.13 -1.95 5.57
N ASN A 592 30.01 -1.23 6.29
CA ASN A 592 29.74 0.17 6.60
C ASN A 592 29.32 0.95 5.32
N PRO A 593 28.03 1.21 5.09
CA PRO A 593 27.58 1.93 3.89
C PRO A 593 27.94 3.41 3.93
N LEU A 594 28.46 3.86 5.09
CA LEU A 594 28.86 5.24 5.35
C LEU A 594 30.40 5.39 5.37
N GLY A 595 31.15 4.27 5.22
CA GLY A 595 32.61 4.22 5.23
C GLY A 595 33.28 4.90 4.07
#